data_52ac570d3c97a55f44ce2b95adf5f560
#
_entry.id   52ac570d3c97a55f44ce2b95adf5f560
#
_cell.length_a   1.000
_cell.length_b   1.000
_cell.length_c   1.000
_cell.angle_alpha   90.00
_cell.angle_beta   90.00
_cell.angle_gamma   90.00
#
_symmetry.space_group_name_H-M   'P 1'
#
loop_
_entity.id
_entity.type
_entity.pdbx_description
1 polymer ?
#
loop_
_entity_poly.entity_id
_entity_poly.type
_entity_poly.pdbx_seq_one_letter_code
_entity_poly.pdbx_strand_id
1 'polypeptide(L)'
;MDLGITGRTALITGGDSGIGWHTARLLLDEGVTVVLSDKDQDSLDEAAAKLEAPDGKLFAFSADVTSTESIAALGSKVREAVGAIDIFVQSSGVTGAQGLFHEIDEEGWASTIDIDLMGPVRLTREFLPDLRQGGWGRIVYLVSEDAVQPYDDELPYCSAKAGVLALMKGLSRSYATEGLLVNAVSPAFIHTPMTDAMMEKRSDELGVSFDEAVESFLDEERPYMEQKRRGEPDEVANVIAFLCSDAASFVNGSNYRVDSGSVATI
;
A
#
# COMPACT_ATOMS: atom_id res chain seq x y z
N MET A 1 -22.63 2.43 2.85
CA MET A 1 -22.27 3.02 4.16
C MET A 1 -21.79 4.42 3.86
N ASP A 2 -22.26 5.42 4.59
CA ASP A 2 -21.67 6.76 4.45
C ASP A 2 -20.32 6.76 5.16
N LEU A 3 -19.25 7.05 4.44
CA LEU A 3 -17.89 7.07 4.97
C LEU A 3 -17.54 8.41 5.63
N GLY A 4 -18.30 9.48 5.37
CA GLY A 4 -18.10 10.82 5.95
C GLY A 4 -16.80 11.51 5.51
N ILE A 5 -16.27 11.20 4.31
CA ILE A 5 -14.99 11.71 3.80
C ILE A 5 -15.11 12.62 2.58
N THR A 6 -16.31 12.93 2.16
CA THR A 6 -16.55 13.86 1.03
C THR A 6 -15.84 15.20 1.28
N GLY A 7 -15.10 15.67 0.29
CA GLY A 7 -14.34 16.92 0.36
C GLY A 7 -12.96 16.81 1.02
N ARG A 8 -12.56 15.64 1.54
CA ARG A 8 -11.20 15.37 2.00
C ARG A 8 -10.23 15.28 0.83
N THR A 9 -8.94 15.35 1.14
CA THR A 9 -7.84 15.23 0.19
C THR A 9 -6.96 14.05 0.55
N ALA A 10 -6.73 13.14 -0.40
CA ALA A 10 -5.93 11.94 -0.22
C ALA A 10 -4.69 11.94 -1.12
N LEU A 11 -3.55 11.55 -0.56
CA LEU A 11 -2.37 11.12 -1.32
C LEU A 11 -2.30 9.59 -1.28
N ILE A 12 -2.13 8.98 -2.45
CA ILE A 12 -1.97 7.52 -2.61
C ILE A 12 -0.67 7.27 -3.36
N THR A 13 0.30 6.63 -2.71
CA THR A 13 1.52 6.15 -3.39
C THR A 13 1.33 4.70 -3.85
N GLY A 14 1.99 4.27 -4.94
CA GLY A 14 1.62 3.03 -5.62
C GLY A 14 0.27 3.17 -6.33
N GLY A 15 -0.02 4.36 -6.86
CA GLY A 15 -1.32 4.72 -7.41
C GLY A 15 -1.49 4.41 -8.89
N ASP A 16 -0.45 3.91 -9.57
CA ASP A 16 -0.48 3.59 -11.00
C ASP A 16 -1.19 2.26 -11.30
N SER A 17 -1.34 1.38 -10.31
CA SER A 17 -1.90 0.05 -10.54
C SER A 17 -2.42 -0.63 -9.25
N GLY A 18 -2.95 -1.83 -9.38
CA GLY A 18 -3.28 -2.73 -8.28
C GLY A 18 -4.13 -2.09 -7.17
N ILE A 19 -3.80 -2.38 -5.92
CA ILE A 19 -4.57 -1.96 -4.74
C ILE A 19 -4.63 -0.44 -4.60
N GLY A 20 -3.54 0.28 -4.92
CA GLY A 20 -3.50 1.74 -4.85
C GLY A 20 -4.48 2.39 -5.83
N TRP A 21 -4.50 1.93 -7.08
CA TRP A 21 -5.42 2.42 -8.10
C TRP A 21 -6.89 2.15 -7.75
N HIS A 22 -7.21 0.93 -7.28
CA HIS A 22 -8.57 0.58 -6.84
C HIS A 22 -9.01 1.38 -5.62
N THR A 23 -8.09 1.67 -4.70
CA THR A 23 -8.35 2.58 -3.56
C THR A 23 -8.65 4.00 -4.06
N ALA A 24 -7.88 4.50 -5.03
CA ALA A 24 -8.10 5.82 -5.62
C ALA A 24 -9.49 5.94 -6.22
N ARG A 25 -9.93 4.94 -6.99
CA ARG A 25 -11.27 4.87 -7.57
C ARG A 25 -12.34 4.98 -6.50
N LEU A 26 -12.26 4.16 -5.44
CA LEU A 26 -13.25 4.18 -4.36
C LEU A 26 -13.28 5.53 -3.62
N LEU A 27 -12.12 6.14 -3.35
CA LEU A 27 -12.08 7.45 -2.68
C LEU A 27 -12.63 8.57 -3.57
N LEU A 28 -12.40 8.52 -4.88
CA LEU A 28 -13.04 9.45 -5.84
C LEU A 28 -14.57 9.30 -5.84
N ASP A 29 -15.09 8.09 -5.83
CA ASP A 29 -16.53 7.80 -5.76
C ASP A 29 -17.17 8.36 -4.47
N GLU A 30 -16.42 8.43 -3.37
CA GLU A 30 -16.81 9.03 -2.10
C GLU A 30 -16.63 10.57 -2.06
N GLY A 31 -16.21 11.19 -3.18
CA GLY A 31 -16.05 12.65 -3.31
C GLY A 31 -14.76 13.22 -2.74
N VAL A 32 -13.76 12.38 -2.52
CA VAL A 32 -12.40 12.77 -2.09
C VAL A 32 -11.65 13.36 -3.28
N THR A 33 -10.80 14.36 -3.04
CA THR A 33 -9.80 14.79 -4.02
C THR A 33 -8.58 13.90 -3.89
N VAL A 34 -8.16 13.24 -4.97
CA VAL A 34 -7.10 12.23 -4.95
C VAL A 34 -5.86 12.73 -5.69
N VAL A 35 -4.71 12.53 -5.06
CA VAL A 35 -3.39 12.67 -5.68
C VAL A 35 -2.77 11.28 -5.78
N LEU A 36 -2.50 10.82 -7.00
CA LEU A 36 -1.73 9.61 -7.26
C LEU A 36 -0.24 9.93 -7.27
N SER A 37 0.57 9.03 -6.75
CA SER A 37 2.02 9.10 -6.89
C SER A 37 2.61 7.71 -7.11
N ASP A 38 3.55 7.63 -8.03
CA ASP A 38 4.45 6.50 -8.26
C ASP A 38 5.74 6.99 -8.88
N LYS A 39 6.67 6.10 -9.21
CA LYS A 39 7.97 6.47 -9.77
C LYS A 39 7.88 6.95 -11.21
N ASP A 40 7.05 6.33 -12.03
CA ASP A 40 6.92 6.57 -13.46
C ASP A 40 5.71 7.46 -13.77
N GLN A 41 5.97 8.62 -14.40
CA GLN A 41 4.92 9.58 -14.72
C GLN A 41 4.01 9.10 -15.85
N ASP A 42 4.54 8.40 -16.85
CA ASP A 42 3.74 7.94 -17.99
C ASP A 42 2.73 6.87 -17.52
N SER A 43 3.16 5.94 -16.68
CA SER A 43 2.28 4.95 -16.04
C SER A 43 1.19 5.61 -15.18
N LEU A 44 1.54 6.65 -14.42
CA LEU A 44 0.57 7.43 -13.63
C LEU A 44 -0.46 8.13 -14.51
N ASP A 45 -0.05 8.74 -15.62
CA ASP A 45 -0.94 9.43 -16.54
C ASP A 45 -1.90 8.45 -17.22
N GLU A 46 -1.41 7.27 -17.61
CA GLU A 46 -2.26 6.19 -18.13
C GLU A 46 -3.25 5.66 -17.08
N ALA A 47 -2.83 5.51 -15.84
CA ALA A 47 -3.67 5.07 -14.73
C ALA A 47 -4.75 6.11 -14.40
N ALA A 48 -4.37 7.39 -14.35
CA ALA A 48 -5.29 8.50 -14.10
C ALA A 48 -6.34 8.62 -15.22
N ALA A 49 -5.95 8.43 -16.49
CA ALA A 49 -6.87 8.46 -17.63
C ALA A 49 -7.96 7.38 -17.59
N LYS A 50 -7.75 6.30 -16.84
CA LYS A 50 -8.73 5.21 -16.64
C LYS A 50 -9.71 5.48 -15.49
N LEU A 51 -9.44 6.51 -14.68
CA LEU A 51 -10.30 6.90 -13.56
C LEU A 51 -11.29 7.97 -14.01
N GLU A 52 -12.56 7.73 -13.76
CA GLU A 52 -13.62 8.74 -13.98
C GLU A 52 -13.60 9.70 -12.77
N ALA A 53 -13.07 10.90 -12.96
CA ALA A 53 -13.00 11.91 -11.90
C ALA A 53 -13.56 13.25 -12.39
N PRO A 54 -14.32 13.97 -11.54
CA PRO A 54 -14.69 15.35 -11.84
C PRO A 54 -13.44 16.24 -11.97
N ASP A 55 -13.56 17.32 -12.75
CA ASP A 55 -12.49 18.28 -12.94
C ASP A 55 -11.93 18.78 -11.60
N GLY A 56 -10.61 18.78 -11.44
CA GLY A 56 -9.94 19.23 -10.24
C GLY A 56 -10.01 18.27 -9.05
N LYS A 57 -10.44 17.00 -9.28
CA LYS A 57 -10.53 15.97 -8.24
C LYS A 57 -9.44 14.90 -8.31
N LEU A 58 -8.70 14.84 -9.42
CA LEU A 58 -7.63 13.86 -9.62
C LEU A 58 -6.36 14.55 -10.11
N PHE A 59 -5.25 14.24 -9.47
CA PHE A 59 -3.90 14.72 -9.81
C PHE A 59 -2.92 13.53 -9.83
N ALA A 60 -1.84 13.63 -10.60
CA ALA A 60 -0.83 12.59 -10.71
C ALA A 60 0.57 13.22 -10.73
N PHE A 61 1.42 12.87 -9.78
CA PHE A 61 2.78 13.39 -9.65
C PHE A 61 3.78 12.27 -9.34
N SER A 62 4.79 12.12 -10.20
CA SER A 62 5.82 11.11 -9.99
C SER A 62 6.76 11.48 -8.83
N ALA A 63 7.19 10.43 -8.09
CA ALA A 63 8.24 10.55 -7.07
C ALA A 63 8.95 9.21 -6.86
N ASP A 64 10.28 9.29 -6.69
CA ASP A 64 11.10 8.17 -6.25
C ASP A 64 11.16 8.13 -4.72
N VAL A 65 10.61 7.09 -4.11
CA VAL A 65 10.55 6.93 -2.64
C VAL A 65 11.93 6.72 -1.99
N THR A 66 12.96 6.43 -2.80
CA THR A 66 14.34 6.31 -2.33
C THR A 66 15.05 7.66 -2.23
N SER A 67 14.51 8.72 -2.85
CA SER A 67 15.09 10.07 -2.87
C SER A 67 14.32 11.04 -1.99
N THR A 68 14.97 11.57 -0.97
CA THR A 68 14.42 12.63 -0.10
C THR A 68 14.07 13.90 -0.89
N GLU A 69 14.89 14.25 -1.88
CA GLU A 69 14.70 15.42 -2.75
C GLU A 69 13.45 15.24 -3.63
N SER A 70 13.27 14.04 -4.19
CA SER A 70 12.09 13.70 -5.00
C SER A 70 10.80 13.79 -4.16
N ILE A 71 10.83 13.26 -2.93
CA ILE A 71 9.68 13.33 -2.00
C ILE A 71 9.38 14.78 -1.58
N ALA A 72 10.39 15.61 -1.32
CA ALA A 72 10.18 17.02 -1.00
C ALA A 72 9.57 17.79 -2.20
N ALA A 73 10.00 17.46 -3.43
CA ALA A 73 9.41 18.02 -4.64
C ALA A 73 7.95 17.56 -4.81
N LEU A 74 7.63 16.30 -4.53
CA LEU A 74 6.25 15.79 -4.47
C LEU A 74 5.42 16.60 -3.47
N GLY A 75 5.90 16.77 -2.24
CA GLY A 75 5.22 17.55 -1.20
C GLY A 75 4.89 18.97 -1.66
N SER A 76 5.82 19.63 -2.34
CA SER A 76 5.61 20.98 -2.90
C SER A 76 4.52 20.98 -3.97
N LYS A 77 4.55 20.06 -4.94
CA LYS A 77 3.53 19.94 -5.99
C LYS A 77 2.15 19.64 -5.43
N VAL A 78 2.07 18.73 -4.45
CA VAL A 78 0.80 18.36 -3.80
C VAL A 78 0.20 19.59 -3.10
N ARG A 79 0.97 20.31 -2.29
CA ARG A 79 0.47 21.50 -1.58
C ARG A 79 0.09 22.65 -2.52
N GLU A 80 0.77 22.81 -3.64
CA GLU A 80 0.42 23.78 -4.68
C GLU A 80 -0.91 23.42 -5.37
N ALA A 81 -1.14 22.14 -5.67
CA ALA A 81 -2.30 21.68 -6.40
C ALA A 81 -3.58 21.57 -5.54
N VAL A 82 -3.46 21.05 -4.31
CA VAL A 82 -4.62 20.65 -3.50
C VAL A 82 -4.58 21.18 -2.04
N GLY A 83 -3.50 21.85 -1.65
CA GLY A 83 -3.28 22.25 -0.26
C GLY A 83 -2.77 21.07 0.60
N ALA A 84 -3.11 21.10 1.88
CA ALA A 84 -2.76 20.02 2.80
C ALA A 84 -3.58 18.75 2.53
N ILE A 85 -2.98 17.59 2.75
CA ILE A 85 -3.68 16.32 2.68
C ILE A 85 -4.28 15.94 4.04
N ASP A 86 -5.44 15.26 4.00
CA ASP A 86 -6.13 14.70 5.17
C ASP A 86 -5.86 13.19 5.30
N ILE A 87 -5.63 12.51 4.18
CA ILE A 87 -5.51 11.06 4.08
C ILE A 87 -4.21 10.73 3.36
N PHE A 88 -3.46 9.79 3.91
CA PHE A 88 -2.29 9.21 3.26
C PHE A 88 -2.43 7.68 3.19
N VAL A 89 -2.49 7.15 1.98
CA VAL A 89 -2.45 5.70 1.72
C VAL A 89 -1.08 5.37 1.12
N GLN A 90 -0.27 4.65 1.89
CA GLN A 90 1.04 4.20 1.45
C GLN A 90 0.91 2.79 0.89
N SER A 91 0.85 2.68 -0.44
CA SER A 91 0.70 1.40 -1.15
C SER A 91 1.89 1.08 -2.07
N SER A 92 2.83 2.00 -2.26
CA SER A 92 4.04 1.73 -3.03
C SER A 92 4.95 0.70 -2.36
N GLY A 93 5.54 -0.18 -3.14
CA GLY A 93 6.47 -1.20 -2.69
C GLY A 93 6.87 -2.15 -3.81
N VAL A 94 7.84 -3.00 -3.54
CA VAL A 94 8.35 -4.03 -4.46
C VAL A 94 8.46 -5.36 -3.71
N THR A 95 8.52 -6.47 -4.45
CA THR A 95 8.84 -7.77 -3.86
C THR A 95 10.27 -7.84 -3.32
N GLY A 96 11.15 -6.99 -3.86
CA GLY A 96 12.55 -6.91 -3.46
C GLY A 96 13.38 -8.12 -3.89
N ALA A 97 14.52 -8.30 -3.22
CA ALA A 97 15.41 -9.42 -3.48
C ALA A 97 14.84 -10.71 -2.89
N GLN A 98 14.82 -11.75 -3.72
CA GLN A 98 14.28 -13.08 -3.41
C GLN A 98 15.39 -14.14 -3.43
N GLY A 99 15.25 -15.17 -2.61
CA GLY A 99 16.17 -16.29 -2.44
C GLY A 99 16.36 -16.67 -0.98
N LEU A 100 17.02 -17.79 -0.71
CA LEU A 100 17.35 -18.17 0.64
C LEU A 100 18.32 -17.15 1.29
N PHE A 101 18.31 -17.04 2.61
CA PHE A 101 19.08 -16.03 3.36
C PHE A 101 20.53 -15.87 2.91
N HIS A 102 21.23 -16.98 2.63
CA HIS A 102 22.64 -16.97 2.24
C HIS A 102 22.89 -16.63 0.77
N GLU A 103 21.83 -16.56 -0.04
CA GLU A 103 21.88 -16.24 -1.49
C GLU A 103 21.62 -14.75 -1.74
N ILE A 104 21.00 -14.06 -0.80
CA ILE A 104 20.70 -12.63 -0.93
C ILE A 104 21.89 -11.84 -0.38
N ASP A 105 22.50 -11.04 -1.24
CA ASP A 105 23.62 -10.17 -0.88
C ASP A 105 23.17 -8.91 -0.10
N GLU A 106 24.16 -8.16 0.40
CA GLU A 106 23.92 -6.95 1.18
C GLU A 106 23.21 -5.85 0.38
N GLU A 107 23.45 -5.78 -0.94
CA GLU A 107 22.81 -4.81 -1.85
C GLU A 107 21.31 -5.13 -2.02
N GLY A 108 20.96 -6.39 -2.20
CA GLY A 108 19.57 -6.85 -2.26
C GLY A 108 18.80 -6.54 -0.97
N TRP A 109 19.43 -6.78 0.20
CA TRP A 109 18.87 -6.38 1.49
C TRP A 109 18.67 -4.87 1.59
N ALA A 110 19.72 -4.09 1.29
CA ALA A 110 19.71 -2.64 1.42
C ALA A 110 18.65 -2.00 0.52
N SER A 111 18.56 -2.44 -0.74
CA SER A 111 17.58 -1.89 -1.71
C SER A 111 16.14 -2.18 -1.31
N THR A 112 15.84 -3.39 -0.85
CA THR A 112 14.50 -3.76 -0.39
C THR A 112 14.09 -2.95 0.84
N ILE A 113 14.96 -2.84 1.84
CA ILE A 113 14.70 -2.04 3.04
C ILE A 113 14.57 -0.56 2.69
N ASP A 114 15.34 -0.04 1.75
CA ASP A 114 15.30 1.37 1.35
C ASP A 114 13.95 1.73 0.70
N ILE A 115 13.40 0.86 -0.15
CA ILE A 115 12.10 1.06 -0.79
C ILE A 115 10.96 0.79 0.20
N ASP A 116 10.89 -0.41 0.78
CA ASP A 116 9.69 -0.91 1.47
C ASP A 116 9.59 -0.48 2.94
N LEU A 117 10.67 0.04 3.54
CA LEU A 117 10.65 0.58 4.90
C LEU A 117 11.03 2.07 4.93
N MET A 118 12.17 2.44 4.35
CA MET A 118 12.61 3.84 4.41
C MET A 118 11.80 4.75 3.51
N GLY A 119 11.27 4.26 2.39
CA GLY A 119 10.29 4.97 1.55
C GLY A 119 9.06 5.42 2.35
N PRO A 120 8.31 4.50 3.00
CA PRO A 120 7.24 4.84 3.95
C PRO A 120 7.65 5.84 5.04
N VAL A 121 8.85 5.70 5.62
CA VAL A 121 9.39 6.64 6.64
C VAL A 121 9.57 8.04 6.06
N ARG A 122 10.19 8.18 4.88
CA ARG A 122 10.42 9.48 4.22
C ARG A 122 9.10 10.17 3.84
N LEU A 123 8.19 9.43 3.18
CA LEU A 123 6.87 9.93 2.80
C LEU A 123 6.07 10.38 4.02
N THR A 124 6.02 9.57 5.07
CA THR A 124 5.34 9.94 6.30
C THR A 124 5.93 11.21 6.91
N ARG A 125 7.25 11.34 6.96
CA ARG A 125 7.92 12.54 7.48
C ARG A 125 7.56 13.80 6.69
N GLU A 126 7.46 13.70 5.37
CA GLU A 126 7.11 14.82 4.50
C GLU A 126 5.68 15.30 4.73
N PHE A 127 4.71 14.36 4.82
CA PHE A 127 3.28 14.71 4.90
C PHE A 127 2.71 14.75 6.32
N LEU A 128 3.47 14.33 7.33
CA LEU A 128 3.03 14.34 8.73
C LEU A 128 2.55 15.73 9.23
N PRO A 129 3.18 16.86 8.86
CA PRO A 129 2.67 18.17 9.24
C PRO A 129 1.25 18.44 8.71
N ASP A 130 0.96 18.07 7.47
CA ASP A 130 -0.33 18.26 6.83
C ASP A 130 -1.42 17.46 7.56
N LEU A 131 -1.13 16.17 7.79
CA LEU A 131 -2.04 15.20 8.41
C LEU A 131 -2.41 15.52 9.88
N ARG A 132 -1.62 16.36 10.56
CA ARG A 132 -1.83 16.74 11.97
C ARG A 132 -2.55 18.06 12.16
N GLN A 133 -2.47 18.98 11.17
CA GLN A 133 -2.88 20.36 11.40
C GLN A 133 -4.40 20.57 11.53
N GLY A 134 -5.22 19.69 10.97
CA GLY A 134 -6.68 19.84 10.93
C GLY A 134 -7.44 19.20 12.10
N GLY A 135 -6.77 18.55 13.04
CA GLY A 135 -7.41 17.76 14.10
C GLY A 135 -8.15 16.52 13.57
N TRP A 136 -7.93 16.17 12.32
CA TRP A 136 -8.45 14.98 11.65
C TRP A 136 -7.45 14.54 10.58
N GLY A 137 -6.94 13.34 10.69
CA GLY A 137 -6.02 12.77 9.72
C GLY A 137 -6.09 11.24 9.70
N ARG A 138 -5.76 10.64 8.58
CA ARG A 138 -5.71 9.18 8.40
C ARG A 138 -4.45 8.77 7.68
N ILE A 139 -3.76 7.77 8.22
CA ILE A 139 -2.69 7.06 7.52
C ILE A 139 -3.08 5.59 7.46
N VAL A 140 -3.03 5.01 6.26
CA VAL A 140 -3.17 3.57 6.05
C VAL A 140 -1.93 3.06 5.30
N TYR A 141 -1.18 2.17 5.96
CA TYR A 141 -0.06 1.48 5.34
C TYR A 141 -0.52 0.16 4.73
N LEU A 142 -0.23 -0.04 3.46
CA LEU A 142 -0.32 -1.36 2.84
C LEU A 142 0.93 -2.16 3.23
N VAL A 143 0.71 -3.16 4.06
CA VAL A 143 1.77 -4.05 4.55
C VAL A 143 1.70 -5.38 3.77
N SER A 144 1.76 -6.50 4.42
CA SER A 144 1.59 -7.85 3.89
C SER A 144 1.34 -8.83 5.03
N GLU A 145 0.79 -10.00 4.72
CA GLU A 145 0.80 -11.14 5.65
C GLU A 145 2.21 -11.53 6.07
N ASP A 146 3.20 -11.35 5.18
CA ASP A 146 4.61 -11.66 5.38
C ASP A 146 5.23 -10.92 6.57
N ALA A 147 4.64 -9.79 6.97
CA ALA A 147 5.07 -9.05 8.15
C ALA A 147 4.89 -9.83 9.47
N VAL A 148 3.99 -10.80 9.50
CA VAL A 148 3.67 -11.61 10.68
C VAL A 148 3.83 -13.12 10.44
N GLN A 149 3.98 -13.54 9.19
CA GLN A 149 4.24 -14.90 8.77
C GLN A 149 5.34 -14.89 7.70
N PRO A 150 6.62 -14.77 8.10
CA PRO A 150 7.73 -14.68 7.15
C PRO A 150 7.89 -15.93 6.29
N TYR A 151 8.23 -15.74 5.01
CA TYR A 151 8.60 -16.78 4.07
C TYR A 151 10.12 -16.80 3.87
N ASP A 152 10.69 -17.99 3.69
CA ASP A 152 12.13 -18.22 3.75
C ASP A 152 12.90 -17.53 2.62
N ASP A 153 12.26 -17.34 1.48
CA ASP A 153 12.83 -16.77 0.25
C ASP A 153 12.54 -15.26 0.06
N GLU A 154 11.82 -14.61 1.00
CA GLU A 154 11.42 -13.21 0.94
C GLU A 154 11.80 -12.43 2.22
N LEU A 155 12.83 -12.84 2.94
CA LEU A 155 13.20 -12.28 4.24
C LEU A 155 13.46 -10.76 4.24
N PRO A 156 14.10 -10.14 3.22
CA PRO A 156 14.22 -8.68 3.18
C PRO A 156 12.87 -7.97 3.18
N TYR A 157 11.93 -8.46 2.34
CA TYR A 157 10.56 -7.94 2.25
C TYR A 157 9.79 -8.13 3.56
N CYS A 158 9.79 -9.36 4.11
CA CYS A 158 9.16 -9.68 5.39
C CYS A 158 9.65 -8.74 6.50
N SER A 159 10.97 -8.52 6.57
CA SER A 159 11.61 -7.64 7.55
C SER A 159 11.19 -6.18 7.38
N ALA A 160 11.14 -5.69 6.13
CA ALA A 160 10.69 -4.34 5.83
C ALA A 160 9.23 -4.14 6.25
N LYS A 161 8.34 -5.05 5.85
CA LYS A 161 6.91 -4.97 6.16
C LYS A 161 6.62 -5.11 7.67
N ALA A 162 7.36 -5.95 8.39
CA ALA A 162 7.33 -6.00 9.86
C ALA A 162 7.78 -4.65 10.48
N GLY A 163 8.80 -4.02 9.91
CA GLY A 163 9.25 -2.68 10.28
C GLY A 163 8.17 -1.62 10.10
N VAL A 164 7.40 -1.68 9.00
CA VAL A 164 6.25 -0.78 8.76
C VAL A 164 5.14 -0.98 9.80
N LEU A 165 4.86 -2.22 10.23
CA LEU A 165 3.92 -2.47 11.33
C LEU A 165 4.37 -1.81 12.64
N ALA A 166 5.66 -1.87 12.95
CA ALA A 166 6.23 -1.20 14.12
C ALA A 166 6.13 0.33 14.00
N LEU A 167 6.43 0.90 12.81
CA LEU A 167 6.28 2.32 12.50
C LEU A 167 4.82 2.75 12.69
N MET A 168 3.87 2.07 12.07
CA MET A 168 2.44 2.30 12.19
C MET A 168 2.01 2.36 13.66
N LYS A 169 2.41 1.34 14.45
CA LYS A 169 2.05 1.28 15.87
C LYS A 169 2.65 2.41 16.69
N GLY A 170 3.89 2.80 16.42
CA GLY A 170 4.54 3.94 17.05
C GLY A 170 3.80 5.25 16.78
N LEU A 171 3.53 5.55 15.50
CA LEU A 171 2.83 6.76 15.07
C LEU A 171 1.41 6.83 15.65
N SER A 172 0.67 5.73 15.66
CA SER A 172 -0.70 5.68 16.20
C SER A 172 -0.77 6.10 17.67
N ARG A 173 0.28 5.83 18.45
CA ARG A 173 0.37 6.24 19.86
C ARG A 173 0.82 7.69 20.03
N SER A 174 1.69 8.15 19.12
CA SER A 174 2.29 9.48 19.23
C SER A 174 1.33 10.62 18.91
N TYR A 175 0.41 10.39 17.95
CA TYR A 175 -0.37 11.50 17.35
C TYR A 175 -1.90 11.33 17.47
N ALA A 176 -2.40 10.29 18.15
CA ALA A 176 -3.84 10.05 18.30
C ALA A 176 -4.59 11.24 18.95
N THR A 177 -3.96 11.92 19.92
CA THR A 177 -4.55 13.08 20.61
C THR A 177 -4.65 14.32 19.72
N GLU A 178 -3.99 14.31 18.57
CA GLU A 178 -4.04 15.35 17.55
C GLU A 178 -5.06 15.01 16.44
N GLY A 179 -5.82 13.92 16.60
CA GLY A 179 -6.84 13.47 15.63
C GLY A 179 -6.29 12.62 14.48
N LEU A 180 -4.98 12.30 14.47
CA LEU A 180 -4.37 11.44 13.48
C LEU A 180 -4.50 9.96 13.88
N LEU A 181 -5.24 9.18 13.07
CA LEU A 181 -5.37 7.74 13.22
C LEU A 181 -4.49 7.04 12.19
N VAL A 182 -3.74 6.02 12.65
CA VAL A 182 -2.77 5.32 11.83
C VAL A 182 -3.01 3.82 11.94
N ASN A 183 -3.31 3.18 10.81
CA ASN A 183 -3.61 1.76 10.73
C ASN A 183 -2.83 1.09 9.58
N ALA A 184 -2.89 -0.22 9.53
CA ALA A 184 -2.32 -1.02 8.45
C ALA A 184 -3.33 -2.00 7.89
N VAL A 185 -3.16 -2.35 6.62
CA VAL A 185 -3.86 -3.45 5.95
C VAL A 185 -2.79 -4.43 5.47
N SER A 186 -2.99 -5.70 5.78
CA SER A 186 -2.11 -6.81 5.40
C SER A 186 -2.87 -7.76 4.49
N PRO A 187 -2.78 -7.57 3.16
CA PRO A 187 -3.29 -8.55 2.22
C PRO A 187 -2.38 -9.78 2.15
N ALA A 188 -2.92 -10.89 1.65
CA ALA A 188 -2.17 -12.04 1.19
C ALA A 188 -1.96 -11.97 -0.33
N PHE A 189 -2.23 -13.04 -1.04
CA PHE A 189 -2.04 -13.17 -2.48
C PHE A 189 -3.19 -12.50 -3.26
N ILE A 190 -3.00 -11.29 -3.73
CA ILE A 190 -3.99 -10.45 -4.42
C ILE A 190 -3.68 -10.39 -5.92
N HIS A 191 -4.70 -10.36 -6.76
CA HIS A 191 -4.61 -10.19 -8.21
C HIS A 191 -4.14 -8.77 -8.55
N THR A 192 -2.85 -8.62 -8.80
CA THR A 192 -2.18 -7.35 -9.13
C THR A 192 -1.10 -7.61 -10.18
N PRO A 193 -0.63 -6.58 -10.92
CA PRO A 193 0.49 -6.75 -11.85
C PRO A 193 1.73 -7.38 -11.21
N MET A 194 2.02 -7.06 -9.95
CA MET A 194 3.13 -7.64 -9.20
C MET A 194 3.00 -9.16 -9.05
N THR A 195 1.83 -9.64 -8.63
CA THR A 195 1.59 -11.08 -8.46
C THR A 195 1.34 -11.81 -9.77
N ASP A 196 0.89 -11.10 -10.82
CA ASP A 196 0.82 -11.65 -12.17
C ASP A 196 2.23 -11.96 -12.70
N ALA A 197 3.16 -11.02 -12.59
CA ALA A 197 4.56 -11.24 -12.99
C ALA A 197 5.21 -12.41 -12.20
N MET A 198 4.88 -12.56 -10.91
CA MET A 198 5.32 -13.69 -10.10
C MET A 198 4.77 -15.02 -10.63
N MET A 199 3.50 -15.07 -11.01
CA MET A 199 2.87 -16.29 -11.56
C MET A 199 3.31 -16.59 -12.98
N GLU A 200 3.57 -15.59 -13.81
CA GLU A 200 4.21 -15.77 -15.12
C GLU A 200 5.58 -16.44 -14.98
N LYS A 201 6.41 -15.93 -14.07
CA LYS A 201 7.72 -16.54 -13.77
C LYS A 201 7.57 -18.01 -13.31
N ARG A 202 6.65 -18.27 -12.37
CA ARG A 202 6.37 -19.63 -11.88
C ARG A 202 5.87 -20.57 -12.99
N SER A 203 5.00 -20.07 -13.87
CA SER A 203 4.51 -20.78 -15.04
C SER A 203 5.65 -21.23 -15.96
N ASP A 204 6.59 -20.31 -16.25
CA ASP A 204 7.76 -20.58 -17.08
C ASP A 204 8.71 -21.60 -16.41
N GLU A 205 8.97 -21.46 -15.11
CA GLU A 205 9.86 -22.36 -14.35
C GLU A 205 9.31 -23.79 -14.25
N LEU A 206 8.00 -23.94 -14.09
CA LEU A 206 7.34 -25.24 -13.98
C LEU A 206 6.94 -25.84 -15.34
N GLY A 207 6.91 -25.04 -16.40
CA GLY A 207 6.45 -25.45 -17.72
C GLY A 207 4.94 -25.78 -17.77
N VAL A 208 4.14 -25.03 -17.01
CA VAL A 208 2.68 -25.19 -16.89
C VAL A 208 1.95 -23.93 -17.35
N SER A 209 0.62 -23.96 -17.45
CA SER A 209 -0.16 -22.75 -17.73
C SER A 209 -0.16 -21.78 -16.54
N PHE A 210 -0.53 -20.51 -16.80
CA PHE A 210 -0.67 -19.50 -15.76
C PHE A 210 -1.66 -19.92 -14.65
N ASP A 211 -2.81 -20.48 -15.04
CA ASP A 211 -3.82 -20.95 -14.07
C ASP A 211 -3.30 -22.10 -13.21
N GLU A 212 -2.58 -23.07 -13.80
CA GLU A 212 -1.94 -24.15 -13.07
C GLU A 212 -0.82 -23.64 -12.14
N ALA A 213 -0.09 -22.60 -12.54
CA ALA A 213 0.90 -21.93 -11.67
C ALA A 213 0.23 -21.27 -10.45
N VAL A 214 -0.89 -20.59 -10.65
CA VAL A 214 -1.70 -20.00 -9.56
C VAL A 214 -2.22 -21.09 -8.62
N GLU A 215 -2.80 -22.18 -9.16
CA GLU A 215 -3.33 -23.28 -8.36
C GLU A 215 -2.23 -23.94 -7.52
N SER A 216 -1.08 -24.26 -8.15
CA SER A 216 0.07 -24.85 -7.44
C SER A 216 0.62 -23.92 -6.36
N PHE A 217 0.67 -22.60 -6.60
CA PHE A 217 1.12 -21.62 -5.61
C PHE A 217 0.19 -21.56 -4.40
N LEU A 218 -1.12 -21.57 -4.64
CA LEU A 218 -2.12 -21.57 -3.56
C LEU A 218 -2.04 -22.84 -2.70
N ASP A 219 -1.77 -23.98 -3.31
CA ASP A 219 -1.70 -25.25 -2.58
C ASP A 219 -0.38 -25.46 -1.85
N GLU A 220 0.74 -25.05 -2.44
CA GLU A 220 2.08 -25.30 -1.91
C GLU A 220 2.55 -24.18 -0.98
N GLU A 221 2.39 -22.91 -1.39
CA GLU A 221 2.95 -21.75 -0.70
C GLU A 221 1.94 -21.01 0.19
N ARG A 222 0.65 -21.16 -0.10
CA ARG A 222 -0.44 -20.50 0.65
C ARG A 222 -1.54 -21.48 1.10
N PRO A 223 -1.16 -22.63 1.74
CA PRO A 223 -2.09 -23.72 2.05
C PRO A 223 -3.26 -23.30 2.95
N TYR A 224 -3.09 -22.24 3.77
CA TYR A 224 -4.11 -21.72 4.69
C TYR A 224 -5.05 -20.68 4.06
N MET A 225 -4.85 -20.29 2.80
CA MET A 225 -5.83 -19.47 2.09
C MET A 225 -7.09 -20.31 1.79
N GLU A 226 -8.04 -20.29 2.70
CA GLU A 226 -9.21 -21.19 2.69
C GLU A 226 -10.15 -20.98 1.50
N GLN A 227 -10.19 -19.79 0.91
CA GLN A 227 -11.01 -19.53 -0.28
C GLN A 227 -10.40 -20.09 -1.57
N LYS A 228 -9.16 -20.56 -1.54
CA LYS A 228 -8.46 -21.18 -2.69
C LYS A 228 -8.56 -20.34 -3.98
N ARG A 229 -8.45 -19.05 -3.84
CA ARG A 229 -8.37 -18.08 -4.94
C ARG A 229 -7.51 -16.89 -4.54
N ARG A 230 -7.05 -16.15 -5.52
CA ARG A 230 -6.48 -14.82 -5.27
C ARG A 230 -7.58 -13.88 -4.76
N GLY A 231 -7.22 -12.98 -3.86
CA GLY A 231 -8.09 -11.85 -3.50
C GLY A 231 -8.13 -10.84 -4.65
N GLU A 232 -9.22 -10.09 -4.75
CA GLU A 232 -9.32 -8.99 -5.71
C GLU A 232 -8.85 -7.67 -5.07
N PRO A 233 -8.21 -6.75 -5.83
CA PRO A 233 -7.77 -5.46 -5.31
C PRO A 233 -8.88 -4.66 -4.63
N ASP A 234 -10.12 -4.75 -5.12
CA ASP A 234 -11.28 -4.10 -4.53
C ASP A 234 -11.62 -4.61 -3.14
N GLU A 235 -11.35 -5.89 -2.83
CA GLU A 235 -11.59 -6.45 -1.50
C GLU A 235 -10.66 -5.81 -0.47
N VAL A 236 -9.43 -5.47 -0.86
CA VAL A 236 -8.46 -4.75 -0.02
C VAL A 236 -8.78 -3.26 0.03
N ALA A 237 -9.08 -2.65 -1.11
CA ALA A 237 -9.40 -1.22 -1.22
C ALA A 237 -10.63 -0.83 -0.38
N ASN A 238 -11.64 -1.70 -0.27
CA ASN A 238 -12.80 -1.49 0.60
C ASN A 238 -12.40 -1.36 2.08
N VAL A 239 -11.45 -2.17 2.56
CA VAL A 239 -10.94 -2.08 3.93
C VAL A 239 -10.13 -0.81 4.13
N ILE A 240 -9.31 -0.43 3.14
CA ILE A 240 -8.55 0.83 3.17
C ILE A 240 -9.50 2.03 3.23
N ALA A 241 -10.53 2.08 2.38
CA ALA A 241 -11.52 3.17 2.37
C ALA A 241 -12.25 3.28 3.72
N PHE A 242 -12.65 2.15 4.32
CA PHE A 242 -13.20 2.12 5.68
C PHE A 242 -12.23 2.74 6.69
N LEU A 243 -10.95 2.36 6.68
CA LEU A 243 -9.94 2.89 7.62
C LEU A 243 -9.62 4.37 7.40
N CYS A 244 -9.82 4.89 6.19
CA CYS A 244 -9.72 6.30 5.85
C CYS A 244 -10.93 7.14 6.29
N SER A 245 -11.98 6.53 6.85
CA SER A 245 -13.29 7.15 7.04
C SER A 245 -13.59 7.58 8.49
N ASP A 246 -14.70 8.31 8.65
CA ASP A 246 -15.27 8.61 9.97
C ASP A 246 -15.87 7.36 10.63
N ALA A 247 -16.27 6.35 9.84
CA ALA A 247 -16.76 5.07 10.36
C ALA A 247 -15.70 4.31 11.16
N ALA A 248 -14.39 4.59 10.91
CA ALA A 248 -13.26 4.04 11.63
C ALA A 248 -12.72 4.96 12.74
N SER A 249 -13.49 5.94 13.22
CA SER A 249 -13.03 6.98 14.17
C SER A 249 -12.48 6.47 15.50
N PHE A 250 -12.72 5.21 15.86
CA PHE A 250 -12.16 4.58 17.06
C PHE A 250 -11.20 3.42 16.73
N VAL A 251 -10.78 3.31 15.47
CA VAL A 251 -9.82 2.32 15.00
C VAL A 251 -8.45 2.97 14.86
N ASN A 252 -7.50 2.60 15.70
CA ASN A 252 -6.16 3.18 15.71
C ASN A 252 -5.08 2.17 16.13
N GLY A 253 -4.00 2.09 15.39
CA GLY A 253 -2.88 1.19 15.66
C GLY A 253 -3.21 -0.29 15.45
N SER A 254 -4.11 -0.58 14.53
CA SER A 254 -4.58 -1.93 14.19
C SER A 254 -4.04 -2.36 12.83
N ASN A 255 -3.74 -3.64 12.70
CA ASN A 255 -3.44 -4.30 11.45
C ASN A 255 -4.64 -5.15 11.01
N TYR A 256 -5.24 -4.81 9.87
CA TYR A 256 -6.38 -5.52 9.29
C TYR A 256 -5.88 -6.49 8.22
N ARG A 257 -6.02 -7.78 8.50
CA ARG A 257 -5.68 -8.81 7.52
C ARG A 257 -6.81 -8.98 6.51
N VAL A 258 -6.45 -9.01 5.23
CA VAL A 258 -7.34 -9.31 4.09
C VAL A 258 -6.69 -10.48 3.36
N ASP A 259 -6.70 -11.64 3.99
CA ASP A 259 -5.80 -12.75 3.72
C ASP A 259 -6.49 -14.12 3.56
N SER A 260 -7.83 -14.17 3.61
CA SER A 260 -8.58 -15.45 3.53
C SER A 260 -8.13 -16.49 4.56
N GLY A 261 -7.56 -16.06 5.71
CA GLY A 261 -7.05 -16.97 6.74
C GLY A 261 -5.63 -17.48 6.50
N SER A 262 -4.88 -16.89 5.56
CA SER A 262 -3.51 -17.30 5.21
C SER A 262 -2.56 -17.30 6.40
N VAL A 263 -2.65 -16.29 7.27
CA VAL A 263 -1.88 -16.26 8.52
C VAL A 263 -2.44 -17.24 9.53
N ALA A 264 -1.65 -18.23 9.90
CA ALA A 264 -2.07 -19.35 10.77
C ALA A 264 -2.35 -18.99 12.24
N THR A 265 -2.18 -17.73 12.64
CA THR A 265 -2.39 -17.25 14.02
C THR A 265 -3.54 -16.26 14.11
N ILE A 266 -4.12 -16.13 15.33
CA ILE A 266 -5.13 -15.13 15.67
C ILE A 266 -4.51 -13.75 15.90
#